data_e72c9ad1235bb1efbb5d2f76df11c40a
#
_entry.id   e72c9ad1235bb1efbb5d2f76df11c40a
#
_cell.length_a   1.000
_cell.length_b   1.000
_cell.length_c   1.000
_cell.angle_alpha   90.00
_cell.angle_beta   90.00
_cell.angle_gamma   90.00
#
_symmetry.space_group_name_H-M   'P 1'
#
loop_
_entity.id
_entity.type
_entity.pdbx_description
1 polymer ?
#
loop_
_entity_poly.entity_id
_entity_poly.type
_entity_poly.pdbx_seq_one_letter_code
_entity_poly.pdbx_strand_id
1 'polypeptide(L)'
;IAVTTVARAVLSELVLPALADNVTEALQPLIISAVQSANRAIWEHAQVIGSDMGTTCTVALLLGHALYIGHVGDSRAYLMTPTGARVLTNDHSAVGRLIQVGQLDPSEARDHPMRSQLYRTVGQHPEVQVDFSYQPLGDATHLLLCSDGLWGMVDDDILLDVLNHSLWPQDACRELLARANLAGGDDNISAVVVTLPTP
;
A
#
# COMPACT_ATOMS: atom_id res chain seq x y z
N ILE A 1 3.48 12.96 -9.33
CA ILE A 1 2.27 12.79 -10.16
C ILE A 1 1.26 11.91 -9.42
N ALA A 2 1.56 10.61 -9.15
CA ALA A 2 0.61 9.66 -8.59
C ALA A 2 -0.15 10.19 -7.36
N VAL A 3 0.55 10.54 -6.29
CA VAL A 3 -0.05 11.01 -5.02
C VAL A 3 -0.97 12.21 -5.26
N THR A 4 -0.53 13.21 -6.02
CA THR A 4 -1.33 14.42 -6.29
C THR A 4 -2.58 14.10 -7.10
N THR A 5 -2.49 13.19 -8.08
CA THR A 5 -3.62 12.82 -8.94
C THR A 5 -4.66 12.02 -8.14
N VAL A 6 -4.22 11.01 -7.38
CA VAL A 6 -5.11 10.22 -6.52
C VAL A 6 -5.77 11.11 -5.45
N ALA A 7 -4.98 11.92 -4.74
CA ALA A 7 -5.52 12.80 -3.71
C ALA A 7 -6.55 13.78 -4.27
N ARG A 8 -6.30 14.37 -5.44
CA ARG A 8 -7.26 15.27 -6.09
C ARG A 8 -8.55 14.55 -6.47
N ALA A 9 -8.46 13.37 -7.09
CA ALA A 9 -9.62 12.58 -7.48
C ALA A 9 -10.46 12.20 -6.24
N VAL A 10 -9.83 11.66 -5.20
CA VAL A 10 -10.51 11.27 -3.97
C VAL A 10 -11.13 12.49 -3.27
N LEU A 11 -10.43 13.61 -3.13
CA LEU A 11 -10.95 14.80 -2.47
C LEU A 11 -12.08 15.44 -3.26
N SER A 12 -11.98 15.51 -4.59
CA SER A 12 -13.03 16.15 -5.42
C SER A 12 -14.30 15.30 -5.53
N GLU A 13 -14.18 13.98 -5.56
CA GLU A 13 -15.30 13.08 -5.79
C GLU A 13 -15.91 12.50 -4.49
N LEU A 14 -15.15 12.47 -3.39
CA LEU A 14 -15.65 12.03 -2.09
C LEU A 14 -16.19 13.15 -1.22
N VAL A 15 -15.49 14.28 -1.17
CA VAL A 15 -15.89 15.38 -0.27
C VAL A 15 -17.18 16.03 -0.75
N LEU A 16 -17.43 16.09 -2.04
CA LEU A 16 -18.67 16.65 -2.60
C LEU A 16 -19.88 15.71 -2.50
N PRO A 17 -19.76 14.37 -2.77
CA PRO A 17 -20.87 13.43 -2.61
C PRO A 17 -21.06 12.90 -1.17
N ALA A 18 -20.05 12.99 -0.29
CA ALA A 18 -20.14 12.51 1.10
C ALA A 18 -21.14 13.31 1.95
N LEU A 19 -21.67 14.43 1.41
CA LEU A 19 -22.81 15.13 1.94
C LEU A 19 -24.16 14.53 1.48
N ALA A 20 -24.14 13.47 0.65
CA ALA A 20 -25.33 12.77 0.17
C ALA A 20 -25.28 11.29 0.64
N ASP A 21 -26.36 10.81 1.23
CA ASP A 21 -26.55 9.60 2.02
C ASP A 21 -26.22 8.21 1.41
N ASN A 22 -25.38 8.08 0.37
CA ASN A 22 -25.07 6.79 -0.32
C ASN A 22 -23.62 6.65 -0.75
N VAL A 23 -22.68 6.72 0.20
CA VAL A 23 -21.25 6.74 -0.09
C VAL A 23 -20.67 5.34 -0.37
N THR A 24 -21.21 4.27 0.19
CA THR A 24 -20.56 2.95 0.22
C THR A 24 -20.51 2.25 -1.15
N GLU A 25 -21.54 2.36 -1.96
CA GLU A 25 -21.60 1.71 -3.28
C GLU A 25 -20.71 2.40 -4.33
N ALA A 26 -20.37 3.65 -4.11
CA ALA A 26 -19.55 4.44 -5.04
C ALA A 26 -18.04 4.40 -4.73
N LEU A 27 -17.59 3.85 -3.58
CA LEU A 27 -16.19 3.91 -3.15
C LEU A 27 -15.25 3.02 -3.96
N GLN A 28 -15.70 1.82 -4.32
CA GLN A 28 -14.90 0.92 -5.15
C GLN A 28 -14.59 1.52 -6.53
N PRO A 29 -15.56 1.93 -7.35
CA PRO A 29 -15.28 2.55 -8.64
C PRO A 29 -14.48 3.85 -8.49
N LEU A 30 -14.69 4.62 -7.44
CA LEU A 30 -13.94 5.85 -7.17
C LEU A 30 -12.44 5.56 -6.94
N ILE A 31 -12.10 4.64 -6.04
CA ILE A 31 -10.70 4.30 -5.75
C ILE A 31 -10.03 3.71 -7.00
N ILE A 32 -10.71 2.82 -7.72
CA ILE A 32 -10.20 2.25 -8.95
C ILE A 32 -9.94 3.35 -9.98
N SER A 33 -10.91 4.24 -10.23
CA SER A 33 -10.76 5.31 -11.22
C SER A 33 -9.69 6.32 -10.83
N ALA A 34 -9.50 6.60 -9.54
CA ALA A 34 -8.44 7.48 -9.05
C ALA A 34 -7.04 6.92 -9.35
N VAL A 35 -6.82 5.62 -9.10
CA VAL A 35 -5.54 4.95 -9.42
C VAL A 35 -5.33 4.84 -10.93
N GLN A 36 -6.38 4.54 -11.70
CA GLN A 36 -6.31 4.51 -13.17
C GLN A 36 -6.00 5.89 -13.76
N SER A 37 -6.55 6.96 -13.18
CA SER A 37 -6.24 8.34 -13.57
C SER A 37 -4.78 8.70 -13.29
N ALA A 38 -4.26 8.25 -12.15
CA ALA A 38 -2.83 8.39 -11.83
C ALA A 38 -1.95 7.59 -12.81
N ASN A 39 -2.36 6.37 -13.16
CA ASN A 39 -1.68 5.55 -14.16
C ASN A 39 -1.58 6.29 -15.50
N ARG A 40 -2.70 6.79 -16.00
CA ARG A 40 -2.76 7.52 -17.26
C ARG A 40 -1.86 8.75 -17.25
N ALA A 41 -1.92 9.54 -16.17
CA ALA A 41 -1.10 10.76 -16.04
C ALA A 41 0.40 10.48 -16.03
N ILE A 42 0.84 9.37 -15.41
CA ILE A 42 2.25 8.96 -15.41
C ILE A 42 2.64 8.42 -16.79
N TRP A 43 1.82 7.56 -17.38
CA TRP A 43 2.06 7.00 -18.69
C TRP A 43 2.18 8.09 -19.78
N GLU A 44 1.24 9.05 -19.82
CA GLU A 44 1.28 10.17 -20.75
C GLU A 44 2.55 11.03 -20.55
N HIS A 45 2.92 11.29 -19.29
CA HIS A 45 4.15 12.02 -18.99
C HIS A 45 5.40 11.24 -19.45
N ALA A 46 5.44 9.93 -19.22
CA ALA A 46 6.52 9.05 -19.67
C ALA A 46 6.71 9.09 -21.20
N GLN A 47 5.59 9.08 -21.96
CA GLN A 47 5.64 9.20 -23.42
C GLN A 47 6.23 10.55 -23.86
N VAL A 48 5.88 11.65 -23.20
CA VAL A 48 6.39 12.99 -23.54
C VAL A 48 7.90 13.11 -23.34
N ILE A 49 8.43 12.51 -22.26
CA ILE A 49 9.87 12.61 -21.94
C ILE A 49 10.70 11.43 -22.47
N GLY A 50 10.07 10.45 -23.13
CA GLY A 50 10.75 9.26 -23.65
C GLY A 50 11.31 8.36 -22.55
N SER A 51 10.60 8.20 -21.43
CA SER A 51 11.01 7.39 -20.29
C SER A 51 10.10 6.17 -20.12
N ASP A 52 10.64 5.10 -19.57
CA ASP A 52 9.91 3.88 -19.16
C ASP A 52 9.63 3.90 -17.65
N MET A 53 9.21 5.06 -17.13
CA MET A 53 8.95 5.20 -15.69
C MET A 53 7.69 4.45 -15.26
N GLY A 54 7.77 3.86 -14.06
CA GLY A 54 6.65 3.25 -13.39
C GLY A 54 6.78 3.43 -11.88
N THR A 55 5.71 3.17 -11.16
CA THR A 55 5.69 3.20 -9.70
C THR A 55 4.66 2.22 -9.15
N THR A 56 4.74 1.92 -7.87
CA THR A 56 3.65 1.28 -7.13
C THR A 56 2.63 2.32 -6.67
N CYS A 57 1.43 1.88 -6.34
CA CYS A 57 0.42 2.74 -5.75
C CYS A 57 -0.46 1.93 -4.80
N THR A 58 -0.42 2.28 -3.51
CA THR A 58 -1.30 1.72 -2.49
C THR A 58 -2.07 2.87 -1.84
N VAL A 59 -3.38 2.85 -2.00
CA VAL A 59 -4.31 3.85 -1.47
C VAL A 59 -5.13 3.20 -0.39
N ALA A 60 -5.21 3.82 0.78
CA ALA A 60 -6.10 3.41 1.85
C ALA A 60 -7.02 4.58 2.23
N LEU A 61 -8.32 4.37 2.12
CA LEU A 61 -9.34 5.29 2.56
C LEU A 61 -9.99 4.73 3.82
N LEU A 62 -9.83 5.46 4.93
CA LEU A 62 -10.50 5.16 6.18
C LEU A 62 -11.83 5.93 6.22
N LEU A 63 -12.94 5.20 6.30
CA LEU A 63 -14.27 5.80 6.43
C LEU A 63 -15.06 5.06 7.51
N GLY A 64 -15.42 5.77 8.57
CA GLY A 64 -16.05 5.16 9.74
C GLY A 64 -15.17 4.06 10.34
N HIS A 65 -15.69 2.83 10.42
CA HIS A 65 -15.00 1.66 10.97
C HIS A 65 -14.53 0.69 9.87
N ALA A 66 -14.21 1.19 8.69
CA ALA A 66 -13.77 0.37 7.57
C ALA A 66 -12.65 1.02 6.75
N LEU A 67 -11.81 0.18 6.18
CA LEU A 67 -10.77 0.53 5.20
C LEU A 67 -11.19 0.06 3.81
N TYR A 68 -10.96 0.93 2.85
CA TYR A 68 -11.12 0.66 1.42
C TYR A 68 -9.76 0.85 0.77
N ILE A 69 -9.24 -0.21 0.14
CA ILE A 69 -7.87 -0.22 -0.38
C ILE A 69 -7.90 -0.39 -1.88
N GLY A 70 -7.15 0.45 -2.59
CA GLY A 70 -6.79 0.29 -3.99
C GLY A 70 -5.30 0.04 -4.11
N HIS A 71 -4.90 -1.01 -4.86
CA HIS A 71 -3.50 -1.44 -4.86
C HIS A 71 -3.00 -1.85 -6.25
N VAL A 72 -1.77 -1.41 -6.56
CA VAL A 72 -0.96 -1.83 -7.70
C VAL A 72 0.52 -1.83 -7.28
N GLY A 73 1.21 -2.95 -7.45
CA GLY A 73 2.64 -3.09 -7.15
C GLY A 73 2.93 -4.05 -6.00
N ASP A 74 3.99 -3.80 -5.25
CA ASP A 74 4.48 -4.58 -4.12
C ASP A 74 4.65 -3.78 -2.83
N SER A 75 4.25 -2.52 -2.82
CA SER A 75 4.08 -1.79 -1.55
C SER A 75 2.94 -2.42 -0.77
N ARG A 76 3.07 -2.55 0.55
CA ARG A 76 2.11 -3.28 1.36
C ARG A 76 1.27 -2.37 2.26
N ALA A 77 0.05 -2.80 2.50
CA ALA A 77 -0.81 -2.31 3.57
C ALA A 77 -0.96 -3.40 4.64
N TYR A 78 -0.67 -3.05 5.88
CA TYR A 78 -0.83 -3.92 7.04
C TYR A 78 -1.90 -3.38 7.97
N LEU A 79 -2.75 -4.26 8.46
CA LEU A 79 -3.66 -3.97 9.56
C LEU A 79 -3.12 -4.65 10.81
N MET A 80 -2.76 -3.86 11.82
CA MET A 80 -2.22 -4.35 13.09
C MET A 80 -3.34 -4.51 14.11
N THR A 81 -3.35 -5.65 14.78
CA THR A 81 -4.20 -5.92 15.94
C THR A 81 -3.29 -6.08 17.18
N PRO A 82 -3.83 -6.14 18.40
CA PRO A 82 -3.01 -6.36 19.59
C PRO A 82 -2.18 -7.66 19.55
N THR A 83 -2.61 -8.64 18.76
CA THR A 83 -2.01 -9.98 18.72
C THR A 83 -1.39 -10.39 17.40
N GLY A 84 -1.43 -9.54 16.37
CA GLY A 84 -0.88 -9.92 15.07
C GLY A 84 -0.91 -8.81 14.03
N ALA A 85 -0.12 -9.01 12.98
CA ALA A 85 -0.10 -8.22 11.77
C ALA A 85 -0.78 -8.99 10.64
N ARG A 86 -1.63 -8.31 9.86
CA ARG A 86 -2.28 -8.89 8.69
C ARG A 86 -2.00 -8.04 7.45
N VAL A 87 -1.36 -8.63 6.45
CA VAL A 87 -1.17 -8.01 5.15
C VAL A 87 -2.51 -7.95 4.41
N LEU A 88 -2.87 -6.77 3.89
CA LEU A 88 -4.13 -6.52 3.20
C LEU A 88 -3.99 -6.45 1.67
N THR A 89 -2.76 -6.40 1.17
CA THR A 89 -2.41 -6.31 -0.26
C THR A 89 -1.77 -7.60 -0.74
N ASN A 90 -1.86 -7.86 -2.05
CA ASN A 90 -1.14 -8.96 -2.70
C ASN A 90 -0.05 -8.36 -3.59
N ASP A 91 1.19 -8.80 -3.41
CA ASP A 91 2.30 -8.27 -4.20
C ASP A 91 2.16 -8.63 -5.68
N HIS A 92 2.21 -7.64 -6.55
CA HIS A 92 2.23 -7.82 -8.01
C HIS A 92 3.65 -8.06 -8.51
N SER A 93 4.37 -8.97 -7.86
CA SER A 93 5.72 -9.40 -8.18
C SER A 93 5.75 -10.86 -8.63
N ALA A 94 6.81 -11.25 -9.34
CA ALA A 94 7.04 -12.64 -9.73
C ALA A 94 7.03 -13.57 -8.51
N VAL A 95 7.68 -13.16 -7.43
CA VAL A 95 7.74 -13.90 -6.16
C VAL A 95 6.36 -13.97 -5.50
N GLY A 96 5.64 -12.84 -5.42
CA GLY A 96 4.27 -12.82 -4.90
C GLY A 96 3.36 -13.79 -5.64
N ARG A 97 3.52 -13.90 -6.96
CA ARG A 97 2.77 -14.87 -7.77
C ARG A 97 3.11 -16.32 -7.44
N LEU A 98 4.41 -16.64 -7.25
CA LEU A 98 4.84 -17.98 -6.87
C LEU A 98 4.29 -18.41 -5.52
N ILE A 99 4.26 -17.49 -4.55
CA ILE A 99 3.65 -17.71 -3.22
C ILE A 99 2.14 -17.98 -3.36
N GLN A 100 1.42 -17.16 -4.12
CA GLN A 100 -0.03 -17.31 -4.32
C GLN A 100 -0.43 -18.67 -4.91
N VAL A 101 0.41 -19.24 -5.79
CA VAL A 101 0.15 -20.56 -6.40
C VAL A 101 0.78 -21.72 -5.63
N GLY A 102 1.38 -21.46 -4.46
CA GLY A 102 1.99 -22.47 -3.59
C GLY A 102 3.29 -23.08 -4.13
N GLN A 103 3.99 -22.36 -5.03
CA GLN A 103 5.28 -22.79 -5.62
C GLN A 103 6.50 -22.22 -4.90
N LEU A 104 6.30 -21.30 -3.97
CA LEU A 104 7.37 -20.74 -3.14
C LEU A 104 6.82 -20.53 -1.72
N ASP A 105 7.63 -20.90 -0.72
CA ASP A 105 7.33 -20.58 0.67
C ASP A 105 7.55 -19.07 0.92
N PRO A 106 6.65 -18.38 1.65
CA PRO A 106 6.84 -16.97 2.00
C PRO A 106 8.18 -16.65 2.65
N SER A 107 8.76 -17.58 3.42
CA SER A 107 10.07 -17.41 4.06
C SER A 107 11.24 -17.34 3.07
N GLU A 108 11.08 -17.91 1.87
CA GLU A 108 12.10 -17.92 0.81
C GLU A 108 12.02 -16.69 -0.11
N ALA A 109 10.95 -15.89 0.03
CA ALA A 109 10.66 -14.76 -0.85
C ALA A 109 11.72 -13.67 -0.83
N ARG A 110 12.26 -13.39 0.36
CA ARG A 110 13.20 -12.29 0.61
C ARG A 110 14.52 -12.45 -0.13
N ASP A 111 15.03 -13.68 -0.23
CA ASP A 111 16.31 -13.99 -0.86
C ASP A 111 16.16 -14.46 -2.32
N HIS A 112 14.95 -14.44 -2.85
CA HIS A 112 14.68 -14.93 -4.19
C HIS A 112 15.26 -14.00 -5.28
N PRO A 113 15.94 -14.51 -6.33
CA PRO A 113 16.54 -13.68 -7.39
C PRO A 113 15.56 -12.77 -8.13
N MET A 114 14.29 -13.15 -8.20
CA MET A 114 13.24 -12.36 -8.86
C MET A 114 12.41 -11.50 -7.89
N ARG A 115 12.89 -11.24 -6.67
CA ARG A 115 12.10 -10.52 -5.64
C ARG A 115 11.64 -9.12 -6.07
N SER A 116 12.45 -8.42 -6.88
CA SER A 116 12.16 -7.07 -7.37
C SER A 116 11.49 -7.03 -8.75
N GLN A 117 11.14 -8.20 -9.32
CA GLN A 117 10.47 -8.25 -10.62
C GLN A 117 8.98 -8.05 -10.48
N LEU A 118 8.51 -6.85 -10.80
CA LEU A 118 7.08 -6.53 -10.83
C LEU A 118 6.47 -6.89 -12.19
N TYR A 119 5.29 -7.51 -12.17
CA TYR A 119 4.51 -7.75 -13.39
C TYR A 119 3.36 -6.74 -13.57
N ARG A 120 3.11 -5.89 -12.56
CA ARG A 120 2.09 -4.86 -12.62
C ARG A 120 2.53 -3.62 -11.84
N THR A 121 2.59 -2.50 -12.54
CA THR A 121 2.99 -1.19 -12.04
C THR A 121 2.08 -0.12 -12.59
N VAL A 122 2.10 1.05 -11.98
CA VAL A 122 1.40 2.25 -12.44
C VAL A 122 2.32 3.03 -13.37
N GLY A 123 1.84 3.38 -14.57
CA GLY A 123 2.53 4.27 -15.51
C GLY A 123 3.30 3.59 -16.65
N GLN A 124 3.50 2.27 -16.63
CA GLN A 124 4.20 1.55 -17.71
C GLN A 124 3.29 1.20 -18.89
N HIS A 125 1.99 1.10 -18.66
CA HIS A 125 1.01 0.80 -19.71
C HIS A 125 -0.14 1.82 -19.66
N PRO A 126 -0.88 2.03 -20.78
CA PRO A 126 -1.99 3.00 -20.83
C PRO A 126 -3.13 2.64 -19.88
N GLU A 127 -3.27 1.36 -19.56
CA GLU A 127 -4.28 0.82 -18.64
C GLU A 127 -3.62 -0.05 -17.58
N VAL A 128 -4.19 -0.06 -16.36
CA VAL A 128 -3.75 -0.90 -15.26
C VAL A 128 -4.96 -1.50 -14.55
N GLN A 129 -4.86 -2.78 -14.20
CA GLN A 129 -5.82 -3.43 -13.32
C GLN A 129 -5.49 -3.07 -11.87
N VAL A 130 -6.45 -2.50 -11.15
CA VAL A 130 -6.34 -2.13 -9.73
C VAL A 130 -7.00 -3.20 -8.89
N ASP A 131 -6.29 -3.75 -7.92
CA ASP A 131 -6.88 -4.60 -6.91
C ASP A 131 -7.62 -3.73 -5.90
N PHE A 132 -8.83 -4.12 -5.56
CA PHE A 132 -9.67 -3.44 -4.57
C PHE A 132 -10.02 -4.40 -3.45
N SER A 133 -9.91 -3.92 -2.20
CA SER A 133 -10.39 -4.66 -1.04
C SER A 133 -11.10 -3.75 -0.03
N TYR A 134 -12.06 -4.36 0.69
CA TYR A 134 -12.77 -3.78 1.81
C TYR A 134 -12.42 -4.55 3.07
N GLN A 135 -12.07 -3.83 4.14
CA GLN A 135 -11.69 -4.43 5.41
C GLN A 135 -12.36 -3.69 6.58
N PRO A 136 -13.22 -4.36 7.36
CA PRO A 136 -13.68 -3.81 8.64
C PRO A 136 -12.48 -3.73 9.60
N LEU A 137 -12.43 -2.67 10.41
CA LEU A 137 -11.31 -2.45 11.35
C LEU A 137 -11.28 -3.49 12.46
N GLY A 138 -12.45 -3.91 12.98
CA GLY A 138 -12.52 -4.81 14.13
C GLY A 138 -11.78 -4.22 15.34
N ASP A 139 -10.87 -4.99 15.91
CA ASP A 139 -9.98 -4.62 17.02
C ASP A 139 -8.62 -4.05 16.57
N ALA A 140 -8.49 -3.67 15.31
CA ALA A 140 -7.25 -3.14 14.76
C ALA A 140 -6.84 -1.83 15.46
N THR A 141 -5.55 -1.70 15.74
CA THR A 141 -4.94 -0.56 16.42
C THR A 141 -4.23 0.39 15.49
N HIS A 142 -3.60 -0.15 14.44
CA HIS A 142 -2.83 0.63 13.49
C HIS A 142 -3.01 0.14 12.04
N LEU A 143 -2.91 1.09 11.11
CA LEU A 143 -2.67 0.84 9.69
C LEU A 143 -1.24 1.27 9.38
N LEU A 144 -0.48 0.39 8.72
CA LEU A 144 0.83 0.70 8.16
C LEU A 144 0.76 0.55 6.63
N LEU A 145 1.18 1.59 5.90
CA LEU A 145 1.50 1.50 4.48
C LEU A 145 3.01 1.64 4.33
N CYS A 146 3.64 0.75 3.56
CA CYS A 146 5.09 0.81 3.39
C CYS A 146 5.56 0.30 2.03
N SER A 147 6.77 0.76 1.63
CA SER A 147 7.49 0.22 0.48
C SER A 147 8.20 -1.08 0.83
N ASP A 148 8.68 -1.77 -0.21
CA ASP A 148 9.49 -2.99 -0.11
C ASP A 148 10.79 -2.79 0.67
N GLY A 149 11.40 -1.61 0.60
CA GLY A 149 12.55 -1.25 1.43
C GLY A 149 12.29 -1.30 2.94
N LEU A 150 11.02 -1.30 3.39
CA LEU A 150 10.70 -1.55 4.80
C LEU A 150 10.39 -3.03 5.04
N TRP A 151 9.35 -3.60 4.41
CA TRP A 151 8.92 -4.97 4.71
C TRP A 151 9.93 -6.02 4.22
N GLY A 152 10.78 -5.69 3.26
CA GLY A 152 11.90 -6.51 2.82
C GLY A 152 13.04 -6.60 3.84
N MET A 153 13.18 -5.61 4.72
CA MET A 153 14.27 -5.52 5.71
C MET A 153 13.83 -5.83 7.14
N VAL A 154 12.56 -5.63 7.46
CA VAL A 154 12.02 -5.77 8.83
C VAL A 154 10.93 -6.83 8.84
N ASP A 155 11.04 -7.79 9.78
CA ASP A 155 10.06 -8.86 9.93
C ASP A 155 8.73 -8.36 10.49
N ASP A 156 7.64 -9.05 10.14
CA ASP A 156 6.28 -8.66 10.56
C ASP A 156 6.12 -8.60 12.09
N ASP A 157 6.78 -9.48 12.83
CA ASP A 157 6.79 -9.47 14.30
C ASP A 157 7.45 -8.21 14.85
N ILE A 158 8.50 -7.73 14.21
CA ILE A 158 9.18 -6.49 14.58
C ILE A 158 8.33 -5.27 14.21
N LEU A 159 7.65 -5.30 13.05
CA LEU A 159 6.69 -4.25 12.67
C LEU A 159 5.61 -4.12 13.74
N LEU A 160 5.04 -5.25 14.16
CA LEU A 160 4.01 -5.31 15.20
C LEU A 160 4.52 -4.80 16.55
N ASP A 161 5.70 -5.25 16.97
CA ASP A 161 6.32 -4.83 18.24
C ASP A 161 6.53 -3.31 18.30
N VAL A 162 7.11 -2.72 17.25
CA VAL A 162 7.33 -1.27 17.17
C VAL A 162 6.02 -0.51 17.22
N LEU A 163 4.99 -0.94 16.50
CA LEU A 163 3.70 -0.25 16.47
C LEU A 163 2.95 -0.35 17.79
N ASN A 164 3.04 -1.47 18.48
CA ASN A 164 2.38 -1.67 19.77
C ASN A 164 3.07 -0.91 20.93
N HIS A 165 4.37 -0.65 20.83
CA HIS A 165 5.13 0.02 21.89
C HIS A 165 5.41 1.50 21.64
N SER A 166 5.15 2.02 20.43
CA SER A 166 5.33 3.42 20.10
C SER A 166 4.15 4.26 20.62
N LEU A 167 4.44 5.33 21.35
CA LEU A 167 3.41 6.25 21.84
C LEU A 167 2.77 7.08 20.74
N TRP A 168 3.55 7.40 19.70
CA TRP A 168 3.11 8.25 18.60
C TRP A 168 3.46 7.62 17.24
N PRO A 169 2.61 7.78 16.22
CA PRO A 169 2.88 7.26 14.87
C PRO A 169 4.21 7.73 14.28
N GLN A 170 4.62 8.96 14.61
CA GLN A 170 5.89 9.51 14.13
C GLN A 170 7.11 8.78 14.72
N ASP A 171 7.02 8.35 15.98
CA ASP A 171 8.10 7.62 16.62
C ASP A 171 8.18 6.19 16.07
N ALA A 172 7.03 5.56 15.82
CA ALA A 172 6.96 4.29 15.10
C ALA A 172 7.63 4.39 13.72
N CYS A 173 7.29 5.40 12.91
CA CYS A 173 7.92 5.59 11.62
C CYS A 173 9.44 5.73 11.73
N ARG A 174 9.95 6.56 12.67
CA ARG A 174 11.39 6.74 12.87
C ARG A 174 12.09 5.44 13.25
N GLU A 175 11.52 4.69 14.19
CA GLU A 175 12.07 3.43 14.64
C GLU A 175 12.07 2.38 13.50
N LEU A 176 10.99 2.25 12.74
CA LEU A 176 10.89 1.35 11.60
C LEU A 176 11.93 1.67 10.53
N LEU A 177 12.10 2.95 10.18
CA LEU A 177 13.11 3.38 9.22
C LEU A 177 14.53 3.12 9.74
N ALA A 178 14.78 3.36 11.03
CA ALA A 178 16.08 3.08 11.64
C ALA A 178 16.42 1.59 11.59
N ARG A 179 15.46 0.71 11.91
CA ARG A 179 15.64 -0.75 11.86
C ARG A 179 15.90 -1.24 10.45
N ALA A 180 15.14 -0.76 9.45
CA ALA A 180 15.37 -1.13 8.06
C ALA A 180 16.74 -0.70 7.56
N ASN A 181 17.19 0.51 7.91
CA ASN A 181 18.55 0.98 7.57
C ASN A 181 19.65 0.16 8.27
N LEU A 182 19.45 -0.24 9.53
CA LEU A 182 20.39 -1.10 10.26
C LEU A 182 20.46 -2.53 9.69
N ALA A 183 19.35 -3.01 9.11
CA ALA A 183 19.28 -4.32 8.46
C ALA A 183 19.93 -4.35 7.05
N GLY A 184 20.40 -3.21 6.55
CA GLY A 184 21.08 -3.10 5.26
C GLY A 184 20.73 -1.82 4.51
N GLY A 185 19.46 -1.38 4.53
CA GLY A 185 19.00 -0.20 3.82
C GLY A 185 19.18 -0.32 2.30
N ASP A 186 18.89 -1.50 1.77
CA ASP A 186 19.19 -1.86 0.38
C ASP A 186 18.38 -1.04 -0.64
N ASP A 187 17.28 -0.41 -0.20
CA ASP A 187 16.39 0.37 -1.07
C ASP A 187 15.84 1.61 -0.33
N ASN A 188 15.09 2.44 -1.05
CA ASN A 188 14.36 3.58 -0.50
C ASN A 188 13.25 3.10 0.44
N ILE A 189 13.23 3.63 1.66
CA ILE A 189 12.30 3.21 2.71
C ILE A 189 11.21 4.27 2.89
N SER A 190 9.96 3.86 2.74
CA SER A 190 8.81 4.71 3.02
C SER A 190 7.85 4.01 3.97
N ALA A 191 7.34 4.74 4.95
CA ALA A 191 6.33 4.28 5.89
C ALA A 191 5.32 5.37 6.20
N VAL A 192 4.05 4.98 6.26
CA VAL A 192 2.94 5.80 6.76
C VAL A 192 2.22 5.00 7.83
N VAL A 193 2.17 5.53 9.04
CA VAL A 193 1.48 4.91 10.18
C VAL A 193 0.26 5.74 10.56
N VAL A 194 -0.87 5.08 10.70
CA VAL A 194 -2.12 5.67 11.19
C VAL A 194 -2.57 4.90 12.42
N THR A 195 -2.71 5.58 13.56
CA THR A 195 -3.39 5.01 14.73
C THR A 195 -4.88 5.03 14.47
N LEU A 196 -5.51 3.88 14.61
CA LEU A 196 -6.93 3.70 14.35
C LEU A 196 -7.75 4.02 15.62
N PRO A 197 -9.01 4.48 15.47
CA PRO A 197 -9.88 4.69 16.60
C PRO A 197 -10.15 3.35 17.29
N THR A 198 -9.97 3.31 18.59
CA THR A 198 -10.44 2.16 19.40
C THR A 198 -11.97 2.07 19.35
N PRO A 199 -12.54 0.86 19.29
CA PRO A 199 -13.97 0.65 19.28
C PRO A 199 -14.68 1.30 20.49
#